data_c8367f8e45a0072ad719553952271219
#
_entry.id   c8367f8e45a0072ad719553952271219
#
_cell.length_a   1.000
_cell.length_b   1.000
_cell.length_c   1.000
_cell.angle_alpha   90.00
_cell.angle_beta   90.00
_cell.angle_gamma   90.00
#
_symmetry.space_group_name_H-M   'P 1'
#
loop_
_entity.id
_entity.type
_entity.pdbx_description
1 polymer ?
#
loop_
_entity_poly.entity_id
_entity_poly.type
_entity_poly.pdbx_seq_one_letter_code
_entity_poly.pdbx_strand_id
1 'polypeptide(L)' 'MAGQTEFLQAIQELERLGETNGNQLSMEEINAYFSDMKLEEKQLDFICNYFESHQIYITNRIERQ' A
#
# COMPACT_ATOMS: atom_id res chain seq x y z
N MET A 1 -20.30 6.51 4.01
CA MET A 1 -19.68 5.40 4.71
C MET A 1 -18.36 5.03 4.08
N ALA A 2 -17.31 5.07 4.86
CA ALA A 2 -16.02 4.64 4.36
C ALA A 2 -16.12 3.18 4.00
N GLY A 3 -15.46 2.80 2.95
CA GLY A 3 -15.57 1.42 2.59
C GLY A 3 -14.64 1.07 1.48
N GLN A 4 -15.08 0.14 0.67
CA GLN A 4 -14.25 -0.42 -0.36
C GLN A 4 -13.82 0.62 -1.37
N THR A 5 -14.69 1.59 -1.66
CA THR A 5 -14.36 2.60 -2.64
C THR A 5 -13.14 3.40 -2.23
N GLU A 6 -13.11 3.85 -0.97
CA GLU A 6 -11.96 4.61 -0.50
C GLU A 6 -10.72 3.75 -0.44
N PHE A 7 -10.87 2.49 -0.05
CA PHE A 7 -9.75 1.58 -0.01
C PHE A 7 -9.15 1.39 -1.40
N LEU A 8 -10.02 1.17 -2.39
CA LEU A 8 -9.55 0.97 -3.75
C LEU A 8 -8.94 2.23 -4.33
N GLN A 9 -9.52 3.38 -4.02
CA GLN A 9 -8.95 4.64 -4.48
C GLN A 9 -7.55 4.84 -3.92
N ALA A 10 -7.36 4.52 -2.65
CA ALA A 10 -6.04 4.67 -2.04
C ALA A 10 -5.04 3.75 -2.72
N ILE A 11 -5.46 2.53 -3.02
CA ILE A 11 -4.57 1.60 -3.70
C ILE A 11 -4.19 2.13 -5.08
N GLN A 12 -5.16 2.65 -5.81
CA GLN A 12 -4.88 3.16 -7.14
C GLN A 12 -3.96 4.36 -7.10
N GLU A 13 -4.17 5.25 -6.14
CA GLU A 13 -3.31 6.41 -6.01
C GLU A 13 -1.89 6.02 -5.62
N LEU A 14 -1.77 5.05 -4.72
CA LEU A 14 -0.45 4.56 -4.35
C LEU A 14 0.25 3.88 -5.52
N GLU A 15 -0.51 3.14 -6.31
CA GLU A 15 0.09 2.50 -7.47
C GLU A 15 0.64 3.53 -8.44
N ARG A 16 -0.11 4.59 -8.67
CA ARG A 16 0.37 5.66 -9.53
C ARG A 16 1.60 6.34 -8.95
N LEU A 17 1.58 6.58 -7.65
CA LEU A 17 2.73 7.18 -7.01
C LEU A 17 3.95 6.30 -7.14
N GLY A 18 3.78 4.99 -6.95
CA GLY A 18 4.88 4.07 -7.09
C GLY A 18 5.45 4.07 -8.49
N GLU A 19 4.58 4.12 -9.50
CA GLU A 19 5.05 4.17 -10.87
C GLU A 19 5.86 5.45 -11.13
N THR A 20 5.40 6.54 -10.57
CA THR A 20 6.12 7.81 -10.70
C THR A 20 7.47 7.78 -10.01
N ASN A 21 7.58 7.01 -8.93
CA ASN A 21 8.81 6.93 -8.15
C ASN A 21 9.72 5.81 -8.61
N GLY A 22 9.60 5.36 -9.83
CA GLY A 22 10.46 4.30 -10.32
C GLY A 22 10.05 2.92 -9.85
N ASN A 23 8.76 2.72 -9.71
CA ASN A 23 8.17 1.44 -9.32
C ASN A 23 8.55 1.04 -7.92
N GLN A 24 8.51 1.99 -7.00
CA GLN A 24 8.76 1.67 -5.60
C GLN A 24 7.95 2.58 -4.71
N LEU A 25 7.58 2.05 -3.56
CA LEU A 25 6.85 2.75 -2.53
C LEU A 25 7.50 2.45 -1.20
N SER A 26 7.39 3.39 -0.26
CA SER A 26 7.85 3.12 1.09
C SER A 26 6.69 2.66 1.95
N MET A 27 7.01 1.88 2.97
CA MET A 27 5.99 1.44 3.91
C MET A 27 5.34 2.64 4.61
N GLU A 28 6.12 3.69 4.80
CA GLU A 28 5.59 4.90 5.43
C GLU A 28 4.54 5.55 4.56
N GLU A 29 4.74 5.57 3.25
CA GLU A 29 3.74 6.13 2.35
C GLU A 29 2.46 5.32 2.39
N ILE A 30 2.60 4.00 2.41
CA ILE A 30 1.43 3.14 2.48
C ILE A 30 0.66 3.40 3.76
N ASN A 31 1.37 3.45 4.88
CA ASN A 31 0.71 3.69 6.17
C ASN A 31 0.03 5.05 6.20
N ALA A 32 0.63 6.05 5.58
CA ALA A 32 0.04 7.38 5.58
C ALA A 32 -1.30 7.39 4.83
N TYR A 33 -1.36 6.67 3.72
CA TYR A 33 -2.59 6.63 2.94
C TYR A 33 -3.72 5.90 3.67
N PHE A 34 -3.39 4.96 4.53
CA PHE A 34 -4.39 4.16 5.21
C PHE A 34 -4.47 4.47 6.69
N SER A 35 -3.92 5.61 7.13
CA SER A 35 -3.87 5.90 8.56
C SER A 35 -5.25 6.02 9.18
N ASP A 36 -6.23 6.47 8.40
CA ASP A 36 -7.59 6.63 8.92
C ASP A 36 -8.39 5.34 8.90
N MET A 37 -7.87 4.31 8.29
CA MET A 37 -8.63 3.09 8.08
C MET A 37 -8.32 2.00 9.08
N LYS A 38 -7.27 2.15 9.88
CA LYS A 38 -6.92 1.19 10.92
C LYS A 38 -6.84 -0.23 10.36
N LEU A 39 -6.01 -0.40 9.37
CA LEU A 39 -5.88 -1.69 8.72
C LEU A 39 -5.24 -2.70 9.65
N GLU A 40 -5.68 -3.94 9.52
CA GLU A 40 -5.05 -5.05 10.21
C GLU A 40 -3.83 -5.51 9.47
N GLU A 41 -3.02 -6.30 10.17
CA GLU A 41 -1.78 -6.80 9.60
C GLU A 41 -2.03 -7.58 8.30
N LYS A 42 -3.11 -8.37 8.30
CA LYS A 42 -3.43 -9.14 7.10
C LYS A 42 -3.74 -8.25 5.92
N GLN A 43 -4.39 -7.14 6.18
CA GLN A 43 -4.73 -6.20 5.11
C GLN A 43 -3.49 -5.52 4.59
N LEU A 44 -2.57 -5.17 5.47
CA LEU A 44 -1.30 -4.59 5.03
C LEU A 44 -0.51 -5.58 4.19
N ASP A 45 -0.50 -6.85 4.59
CA ASP A 45 0.17 -7.87 3.80
C ASP A 45 -0.46 -7.98 2.43
N PHE A 46 -1.78 -7.94 2.36
CA PHE A 46 -2.47 -7.99 1.08
C PHE A 46 -2.05 -6.82 0.19
N ILE A 47 -2.00 -5.64 0.77
CA ILE A 47 -1.63 -4.45 0.01
C ILE A 47 -0.21 -4.58 -0.52
N CYS A 48 0.71 -4.99 0.33
CA CYS A 48 2.09 -5.14 -0.09
C CYS A 48 2.21 -6.19 -1.19
N ASN A 49 1.52 -7.31 -1.04
CA ASN A 49 1.56 -8.35 -2.04
C ASN A 49 0.95 -7.87 -3.35
N TYR A 50 -0.11 -7.09 -3.27
CA TYR A 50 -0.72 -6.52 -4.46
C TYR A 50 0.30 -5.69 -5.25
N PHE A 51 0.99 -4.79 -4.54
CA PHE A 51 1.95 -3.93 -5.23
C PHE A 51 3.13 -4.72 -5.77
N GLU A 52 3.59 -5.70 -5.00
CA GLU A 52 4.72 -6.50 -5.46
C GLU A 52 4.35 -7.31 -6.69
N SER A 53 3.13 -7.80 -6.76
CA SER A 53 2.70 -8.54 -7.95
C SER A 53 2.53 -7.62 -9.14
N HIS A 54 2.39 -6.33 -8.92
CA HIS A 54 2.37 -5.33 -9.97
C HIS A 54 3.73 -4.72 -10.20
N GLN A 55 4.77 -5.38 -9.67
CA GLN A 55 6.16 -4.99 -9.90
C GLN A 55 6.52 -3.64 -9.28
N ILE A 56 5.85 -3.31 -8.18
CA ILE A 56 6.19 -2.15 -7.39
C ILE A 56 6.87 -2.64 -6.11
N TYR A 57 8.10 -2.20 -5.91
CA TYR A 57 8.89 -2.65 -4.78
C TYR A 57 8.53 -1.84 -3.54
N ILE A 58 8.36 -2.53 -2.42
CA ILE A 58 8.03 -1.86 -1.15
C ILE A 58 9.31 -1.74 -0.34
N THR A 59 9.71 -0.51 -0.08
CA THR A 59 10.91 -0.26 0.73
C THR A 59 10.51 -0.14 2.19
N ASN A 60 11.47 -0.41 3.06
CA ASN A 60 11.27 -0.33 4.51
C ASN A 60 10.19 -1.27 5.01
N ARG A 61 9.90 -2.32 4.25
CA ARG A 61 8.96 -3.31 4.72
C ARG A 61 9.64 -4.16 5.78
N ILE A 62 9.04 -4.19 6.95
CA ILE A 62 9.54 -4.99 8.06
C ILE A 62 8.95 -6.38 7.94
N GLU A 63 9.83 -7.36 7.81
CA GLU A 63 9.37 -8.73 7.73
C GLU A 63 9.36 -9.36 9.10
N ARG A 64 8.25 -9.93 9.45
CA ARG A 64 8.09 -10.59 10.73
C ARG A 64 8.52 -12.03 10.60
N GLN A 65 9.29 -12.44 11.55
CA GLN A 65 9.73 -13.82 11.57
C GLN A 65 8.78 -14.68 12.36
#